data_7026790122c7bc6d5e481b73a1b27c14
#
_entry.id   7026790122c7bc6d5e481b73a1b27c14
#
_cell.length_a   1.000
_cell.length_b   1.000
_cell.length_c   1.000
_cell.angle_alpha   90.00
_cell.angle_beta   90.00
_cell.angle_gamma   90.00
#
_symmetry.space_group_name_H-M   'P 1'
#
loop_
_entity.id
_entity.type
_entity.pdbx_description
1 polymer ?
#
loop_
_entity_poly.entity_id
_entity_poly.type
_entity_poly.pdbx_seq_one_letter_code
_entity_poly.pdbx_strand_id
1 'polypeptide(L)'
;MFLQWEVLIPIVIFLHIMFVVLRTTNNYNFTLMKKVLLMTALCMGTAACADGESKSLAANQQTKKDVVKVLYFHGTLRCATCMAIEKNTNALVESAYAEQLKSGKLVFRSVDIAKEEALAEKYEVSWSSLILVDYDKDGKESSTNLTEFAFGYARTAPNKFKAGLSEQISEMLNN
;
A
#
# COMPACT_ATOMS: atom_id res chain seq x y z
N MET A 1 59.68 -16.81 -2.89
CA MET A 1 58.74 -16.06 -3.73
C MET A 1 57.50 -16.91 -4.00
N PHE A 2 56.84 -17.43 -2.93
CA PHE A 2 55.72 -18.39 -3.02
C PHE A 2 54.55 -18.07 -2.07
N LEU A 3 54.45 -16.87 -1.53
CA LEU A 3 53.48 -16.52 -0.47
C LEU A 3 52.32 -15.62 -0.94
N GLN A 4 52.13 -15.46 -2.25
CA GLN A 4 51.12 -14.48 -2.76
C GLN A 4 49.89 -15.13 -3.40
N TRP A 5 49.82 -16.46 -3.51
CA TRP A 5 48.70 -17.17 -4.14
C TRP A 5 47.57 -17.54 -3.18
N GLU A 6 47.94 -17.77 -1.90
CA GLU A 6 46.98 -18.22 -0.89
C GLU A 6 45.91 -17.16 -0.55
N VAL A 7 46.19 -15.88 -0.75
CA VAL A 7 45.27 -14.77 -0.41
C VAL A 7 44.44 -14.31 -1.62
N LEU A 8 44.96 -14.50 -2.84
CA LEU A 8 44.28 -14.06 -4.08
C LEU A 8 43.13 -14.99 -4.50
N ILE A 9 43.29 -16.29 -4.29
CA ILE A 9 42.28 -17.29 -4.68
C ILE A 9 40.95 -17.09 -3.97
N PRO A 10 40.86 -16.88 -2.63
CA PRO A 10 39.57 -16.65 -1.96
C PRO A 10 38.93 -15.34 -2.35
N ILE A 11 39.69 -14.31 -2.68
CA ILE A 11 39.14 -13.00 -3.12
C ILE A 11 38.54 -13.13 -4.51
N VAL A 12 39.18 -13.83 -5.42
CA VAL A 12 38.65 -14.04 -6.79
C VAL A 12 37.40 -14.92 -6.77
N ILE A 13 37.37 -15.95 -5.94
CA ILE A 13 36.21 -16.82 -5.75
C ILE A 13 35.06 -16.03 -5.14
N PHE A 14 35.32 -15.19 -4.15
CA PHE A 14 34.33 -14.35 -3.51
C PHE A 14 33.72 -13.32 -4.48
N LEU A 15 34.55 -12.67 -5.31
CA LEU A 15 34.11 -11.76 -6.37
C LEU A 15 33.28 -12.47 -7.44
N HIS A 16 33.64 -13.70 -7.79
CA HIS A 16 32.90 -14.51 -8.77
C HIS A 16 31.52 -14.93 -8.25
N ILE A 17 31.46 -15.37 -6.99
CA ILE A 17 30.19 -15.70 -6.33
C ILE A 17 29.30 -14.47 -6.20
N MET A 18 29.85 -13.31 -5.81
CA MET A 18 29.12 -12.04 -5.76
C MET A 18 28.58 -11.64 -7.14
N PHE A 19 29.35 -11.83 -8.19
CA PHE A 19 28.93 -11.49 -9.56
C PHE A 19 27.84 -12.44 -10.08
N VAL A 20 27.91 -13.73 -9.75
CA VAL A 20 26.87 -14.71 -10.10
C VAL A 20 25.58 -14.44 -9.32
N VAL A 21 25.67 -14.12 -8.03
CA VAL A 21 24.52 -13.77 -7.19
C VAL A 21 23.84 -12.49 -7.69
N LEU A 22 24.60 -11.47 -8.10
CA LEU A 22 24.06 -10.24 -8.67
C LEU A 22 23.40 -10.45 -10.04
N ARG A 23 23.82 -11.43 -10.81
CA ARG A 23 23.24 -11.75 -12.14
C ARG A 23 21.94 -12.56 -12.04
N THR A 24 21.78 -13.36 -10.97
CA THR A 24 20.58 -14.17 -10.76
C THR A 24 19.46 -13.44 -10.00
N THR A 25 19.73 -12.27 -9.40
CA THR A 25 18.75 -11.53 -8.55
C THR A 25 17.90 -10.52 -9.31
N ASN A 26 17.74 -10.63 -10.63
CA ASN A 26 16.82 -9.74 -11.35
C ASN A 26 15.33 -10.06 -11.10
N ASN A 27 15.02 -10.99 -10.16
CA ASN A 27 13.64 -11.41 -9.90
C ASN A 27 13.33 -11.81 -8.45
N TYR A 28 14.15 -11.41 -7.45
CA TYR A 28 13.85 -11.71 -6.05
C TYR A 28 13.64 -10.44 -5.22
N ASN A 29 12.49 -10.41 -4.58
CA ASN A 29 11.98 -9.38 -3.67
C ASN A 29 13.05 -8.61 -2.89
N PHE A 30 13.10 -7.31 -3.08
CA PHE A 30 13.88 -6.30 -2.34
C PHE A 30 13.80 -6.43 -0.81
N THR A 31 12.77 -7.08 -0.30
CA THR A 31 12.53 -7.32 1.13
C THR A 31 13.46 -8.38 1.73
N LEU A 32 13.90 -9.38 0.93
CA LEU A 32 14.83 -10.41 1.41
C LEU A 32 16.27 -9.87 1.52
N MET A 33 16.65 -8.97 0.60
CA MET A 33 17.98 -8.33 0.62
C MET A 33 18.19 -7.46 1.86
N LYS A 34 17.14 -6.76 2.34
CA LYS A 34 17.23 -5.99 3.60
C LYS A 34 17.48 -6.86 4.83
N LYS A 35 16.95 -8.06 4.89
CA LYS A 35 17.15 -8.97 6.04
C LYS A 35 18.55 -9.60 6.07
N VAL A 36 19.14 -9.87 4.91
CA VAL A 36 20.51 -10.45 4.84
C VAL A 36 21.56 -9.38 5.15
N LEU A 37 21.37 -8.14 4.72
CA LEU A 37 22.31 -7.05 5.01
C LEU A 37 22.33 -6.66 6.50
N LEU A 38 21.20 -6.85 7.23
CA LEU A 38 21.14 -6.56 8.67
C LEU A 38 21.86 -7.60 9.54
N MET A 39 21.99 -8.84 9.06
CA MET A 39 22.65 -9.91 9.84
C MET A 39 24.18 -9.87 9.80
N THR A 40 24.77 -9.26 8.76
CA THR A 40 26.25 -9.15 8.65
C THR A 40 26.83 -7.97 9.41
N ALA A 41 26.00 -7.00 9.85
CA ALA A 41 26.44 -5.82 10.60
C ALA A 41 26.55 -6.06 12.13
N LEU A 42 26.14 -7.23 12.65
CA LEU A 42 26.05 -7.47 14.10
C LEU A 42 27.33 -8.05 14.74
N CYS A 43 28.42 -8.21 14.00
CA CYS A 43 29.64 -8.87 14.51
C CYS A 43 30.84 -7.96 14.79
N MET A 44 30.74 -6.62 14.67
CA MET A 44 31.88 -5.75 15.02
C MET A 44 31.42 -4.47 15.74
N GLY A 45 31.71 -4.39 17.02
CA GLY A 45 31.74 -3.10 17.72
C GLY A 45 31.08 -3.05 19.07
N THR A 46 31.83 -3.46 20.08
CA THR A 46 31.58 -3.05 21.48
C THR A 46 32.02 -1.62 21.72
N ALA A 47 31.23 -0.93 22.57
CA ALA A 47 31.53 0.27 23.32
C ALA A 47 31.44 1.63 22.61
N ALA A 48 30.35 2.36 22.93
CA ALA A 48 30.39 3.67 23.55
C ALA A 48 28.95 4.18 23.81
N CYS A 49 28.67 4.49 25.06
CA CYS A 49 27.49 5.20 25.49
C CYS A 49 27.54 6.66 24.98
N ALA A 50 26.44 7.14 24.38
CA ALA A 50 26.10 8.55 24.34
C ALA A 50 24.60 8.67 24.10
N ASP A 51 23.92 9.32 25.04
CA ASP A 51 22.53 9.68 24.99
C ASP A 51 22.23 10.52 23.74
N GLY A 52 21.32 10.06 22.92
CA GLY A 52 20.79 10.76 21.78
C GLY A 52 19.36 10.29 21.54
N GLU A 53 18.40 11.03 22.07
CA GLU A 53 16.97 10.85 21.94
C GLU A 53 16.55 10.89 20.45
N SER A 54 16.72 9.77 19.77
CA SER A 54 16.13 9.54 18.46
C SER A 54 14.67 9.17 18.66
N LYS A 55 13.81 10.19 18.59
CA LYS A 55 12.37 10.04 18.45
C LYS A 55 12.10 9.21 17.20
N SER A 56 12.12 7.89 17.35
CA SER A 56 11.69 6.97 16.33
C SER A 56 10.21 7.27 16.09
N LEU A 57 9.90 7.76 14.91
CA LEU A 57 8.56 7.71 14.36
C LEU A 57 8.18 6.23 14.33
N ALA A 58 7.59 5.77 15.44
CA ALA A 58 6.88 4.52 15.47
C ALA A 58 5.79 4.64 14.40
N ALA A 59 6.05 4.10 13.23
CA ALA A 59 5.03 3.82 12.25
C ALA A 59 3.99 3.00 13.01
N ASN A 60 2.87 3.63 13.29
CA ASN A 60 1.72 3.03 13.92
C ASN A 60 1.34 1.82 13.05
N GLN A 61 1.78 0.64 13.46
CA GLN A 61 1.28 -0.63 12.94
C GLN A 61 -0.12 -0.81 13.52
N GLN A 62 -1.02 0.06 13.07
CA GLN A 62 -2.44 -0.17 13.21
C GLN A 62 -2.71 -1.53 12.54
N THR A 63 -3.09 -2.49 13.35
CA THR A 63 -3.47 -3.82 12.89
C THR A 63 -4.42 -3.65 11.71
N LYS A 64 -4.10 -4.21 10.56
CA LYS A 64 -4.86 -4.13 9.28
C LYS A 64 -6.35 -4.50 9.43
N LYS A 65 -6.78 -4.93 10.59
CA LYS A 65 -8.02 -5.62 10.89
C LYS A 65 -9.26 -4.72 10.96
N ASP A 66 -9.10 -3.39 11.14
CA ASP A 66 -10.25 -2.52 11.41
C ASP A 66 -10.28 -1.29 10.49
N VAL A 67 -9.75 -1.41 9.27
CA VAL A 67 -9.66 -0.26 8.35
C VAL A 67 -10.45 -0.55 7.09
N VAL A 68 -11.52 0.21 6.88
CA VAL A 68 -12.23 0.24 5.60
C VAL A 68 -11.56 1.25 4.66
N LYS A 69 -11.29 0.84 3.42
CA LYS A 69 -10.73 1.73 2.40
C LYS A 69 -11.72 1.95 1.29
N VAL A 70 -11.93 3.21 0.95
CA VAL A 70 -12.69 3.64 -0.22
C VAL A 70 -11.68 4.09 -1.26
N LEU A 71 -11.48 3.31 -2.31
CA LEU A 71 -10.52 3.58 -3.37
C LEU A 71 -11.27 3.99 -4.64
N TYR A 72 -11.04 5.22 -5.07
CA TYR A 72 -11.54 5.68 -6.35
C TYR A 72 -10.39 5.77 -7.35
N PHE A 73 -10.38 4.84 -8.30
CA PHE A 73 -9.40 4.81 -9.38
C PHE A 73 -9.86 5.69 -10.54
N HIS A 74 -8.93 6.41 -11.16
CA HIS A 74 -9.20 7.25 -12.31
C HIS A 74 -8.02 7.32 -13.26
N GLY A 75 -8.30 7.53 -14.54
CA GLY A 75 -7.28 7.87 -15.53
C GLY A 75 -6.99 9.37 -15.58
N THR A 76 -6.04 9.76 -16.43
CA THR A 76 -5.65 11.16 -16.68
C THR A 76 -6.82 11.96 -17.27
N LEU A 77 -7.57 11.36 -18.21
CA LEU A 77 -8.76 11.99 -18.79
C LEU A 77 -9.99 11.66 -17.94
N ARG A 78 -10.63 12.69 -17.41
CA ARG A 78 -11.74 12.56 -16.47
C ARG A 78 -13.06 13.04 -17.08
N CYS A 79 -14.03 12.16 -17.15
CA CYS A 79 -15.39 12.47 -17.60
C CYS A 79 -16.20 13.17 -16.49
N ALA A 80 -17.33 13.81 -16.87
CA ALA A 80 -18.20 14.48 -15.90
C ALA A 80 -18.75 13.52 -14.82
N THR A 81 -19.04 12.27 -15.18
CA THR A 81 -19.46 11.24 -14.21
C THR A 81 -18.30 10.83 -13.31
N CYS A 82 -17.09 10.71 -13.84
CA CYS A 82 -15.88 10.42 -13.08
C CYS A 82 -15.64 11.48 -11.99
N MET A 83 -15.75 12.76 -12.36
CA MET A 83 -15.64 13.86 -11.41
C MET A 83 -16.77 13.87 -10.37
N ALA A 84 -17.99 13.49 -10.77
CA ALA A 84 -19.13 13.41 -9.84
C ALA A 84 -18.95 12.29 -8.82
N ILE A 85 -18.41 11.14 -9.21
CA ILE A 85 -18.09 10.02 -8.29
C ILE A 85 -17.13 10.50 -7.21
N GLU A 86 -15.98 11.04 -7.59
CA GLU A 86 -14.98 11.53 -6.64
C GLU A 86 -15.54 12.61 -5.72
N LYS A 87 -16.18 13.65 -6.30
CA LYS A 87 -16.75 14.75 -5.53
C LYS A 87 -17.77 14.28 -4.50
N ASN A 88 -18.70 13.41 -4.91
CA ASN A 88 -19.77 12.95 -4.02
C ASN A 88 -19.26 11.94 -2.98
N THR A 89 -18.28 11.11 -3.32
CA THR A 89 -17.61 10.23 -2.37
C THR A 89 -16.88 11.06 -1.31
N ASN A 90 -16.05 12.01 -1.74
CA ASN A 90 -15.32 12.89 -0.81
C ASN A 90 -16.29 13.64 0.12
N ALA A 91 -17.32 14.27 -0.42
CA ALA A 91 -18.32 14.98 0.37
C ALA A 91 -19.06 14.08 1.37
N LEU A 92 -19.34 12.82 1.02
CA LEU A 92 -19.95 11.85 1.92
C LEU A 92 -18.99 11.50 3.07
N VAL A 93 -17.75 11.10 2.75
CA VAL A 93 -16.82 10.62 3.78
C VAL A 93 -16.39 11.74 4.72
N GLU A 94 -16.25 12.98 4.22
CA GLU A 94 -15.93 14.14 5.05
C GLU A 94 -17.09 14.55 5.97
N SER A 95 -18.34 14.40 5.52
CA SER A 95 -19.51 14.83 6.31
C SER A 95 -20.02 13.77 7.26
N ALA A 96 -20.13 12.51 6.80
CA ALA A 96 -20.75 11.43 7.57
C ALA A 96 -19.74 10.57 8.36
N TYR A 97 -18.45 10.55 7.95
CA TYR A 97 -17.43 9.68 8.50
C TYR A 97 -16.18 10.43 8.97
N ALA A 98 -16.32 11.70 9.34
CA ALA A 98 -15.21 12.54 9.79
C ALA A 98 -14.41 11.92 10.95
N GLU A 99 -15.08 11.29 11.92
CA GLU A 99 -14.45 10.63 13.06
C GLU A 99 -13.68 9.36 12.63
N GLN A 100 -14.24 8.58 11.72
CA GLN A 100 -13.60 7.38 11.18
C GLN A 100 -12.39 7.73 10.31
N LEU A 101 -12.47 8.81 9.52
CA LEU A 101 -11.31 9.36 8.80
C LEU A 101 -10.21 9.80 9.76
N LYS A 102 -10.57 10.57 10.80
CA LYS A 102 -9.63 11.08 11.79
C LYS A 102 -8.96 9.96 12.61
N SER A 103 -9.72 8.94 12.96
CA SER A 103 -9.20 7.78 13.69
C SER A 103 -8.44 6.78 12.81
N GLY A 104 -8.50 6.92 11.47
CA GLY A 104 -7.91 6.00 10.52
C GLY A 104 -8.70 4.71 10.31
N LYS A 105 -9.91 4.59 10.88
CA LYS A 105 -10.82 3.45 10.63
C LYS A 105 -11.40 3.46 9.22
N LEU A 106 -11.52 4.64 8.61
CA LEU A 106 -11.88 4.81 7.21
C LEU A 106 -10.78 5.58 6.50
N VAL A 107 -10.43 5.14 5.31
CA VAL A 107 -9.47 5.84 4.44
C VAL A 107 -10.09 6.03 3.08
N PHE A 108 -10.16 7.27 2.61
CA PHE A 108 -10.51 7.57 1.22
C PHE A 108 -9.26 7.94 0.43
N ARG A 109 -9.10 7.34 -0.75
CA ARG A 109 -8.02 7.68 -1.69
C ARG A 109 -8.58 7.82 -3.11
N SER A 110 -8.22 8.93 -3.75
CA SER A 110 -8.30 9.08 -5.21
C SER A 110 -6.96 8.61 -5.80
N VAL A 111 -7.00 7.63 -6.68
CA VAL A 111 -5.85 6.89 -7.21
C VAL A 111 -5.73 7.12 -8.71
N ASP A 112 -4.66 7.72 -9.15
CA ASP A 112 -4.32 7.86 -10.57
C ASP A 112 -3.71 6.54 -11.06
N ILE A 113 -4.43 5.82 -11.94
CA ILE A 113 -4.03 4.50 -12.45
C ILE A 113 -2.64 4.55 -13.09
N ALA A 114 -2.31 5.62 -13.83
CA ALA A 114 -1.02 5.73 -14.50
C ALA A 114 0.16 5.98 -13.54
N LYS A 115 -0.12 6.47 -12.33
CA LYS A 115 0.91 6.71 -11.32
C LYS A 115 1.05 5.57 -10.32
N GLU A 116 -0.02 4.81 -10.11
CA GLU A 116 -0.10 3.73 -9.12
C GLU A 116 -0.49 2.40 -9.78
N GLU A 117 0.21 2.02 -10.85
CA GLU A 117 -0.06 0.81 -11.65
C GLU A 117 -0.15 -0.46 -10.77
N ALA A 118 0.79 -0.66 -9.86
CA ALA A 118 0.79 -1.83 -8.97
C ALA A 118 -0.46 -1.92 -8.08
N LEU A 119 -1.05 -0.77 -7.70
CA LEU A 119 -2.29 -0.76 -6.93
C LEU A 119 -3.49 -1.05 -7.83
N ALA A 120 -3.49 -0.54 -9.06
CA ALA A 120 -4.52 -0.81 -10.04
C ALA A 120 -4.53 -2.30 -10.45
N GLU A 121 -3.36 -2.88 -10.68
CA GLU A 121 -3.21 -4.32 -10.95
C GLU A 121 -3.72 -5.18 -9.79
N LYS A 122 -3.39 -4.82 -8.55
CA LYS A 122 -3.86 -5.55 -7.37
C LYS A 122 -5.37 -5.70 -7.31
N TYR A 123 -6.12 -4.67 -7.72
CA TYR A 123 -7.58 -4.69 -7.73
C TYR A 123 -8.18 -4.93 -9.12
N GLU A 124 -7.36 -5.35 -10.09
CA GLU A 124 -7.77 -5.67 -11.46
C GLU A 124 -8.49 -4.49 -12.15
N VAL A 125 -8.02 -3.26 -11.87
CA VAL A 125 -8.62 -2.02 -12.35
C VAL A 125 -7.82 -1.46 -13.52
N SER A 126 -8.47 -1.30 -14.68
CA SER A 126 -7.88 -0.71 -15.89
C SER A 126 -8.55 0.61 -16.33
N TRP A 127 -9.63 1.00 -15.65
CA TRP A 127 -10.40 2.21 -15.95
C TRP A 127 -11.01 2.79 -14.66
N SER A 128 -11.71 3.94 -14.75
CA SER A 128 -12.28 4.60 -13.56
C SER A 128 -13.20 3.66 -12.78
N SER A 129 -12.87 3.36 -11.53
CA SER A 129 -13.56 2.37 -10.71
C SER A 129 -13.66 2.81 -9.26
N LEU A 130 -14.74 2.43 -8.59
CA LEU A 130 -14.94 2.65 -7.16
C LEU A 130 -14.92 1.31 -6.44
N ILE A 131 -13.91 1.11 -5.61
CA ILE A 131 -13.69 -0.14 -4.87
C ILE A 131 -13.72 0.13 -3.38
N LEU A 132 -14.50 -0.66 -2.64
CA LEU A 132 -14.42 -0.73 -1.19
C LEU A 132 -13.56 -1.91 -0.79
N VAL A 133 -12.74 -1.73 0.22
CA VAL A 133 -11.86 -2.77 0.76
C VAL A 133 -12.02 -2.82 2.27
N ASP A 134 -12.25 -4.00 2.80
CA ASP A 134 -12.27 -4.30 4.22
C ASP A 134 -11.39 -5.51 4.56
N TYR A 135 -11.32 -5.84 5.82
CA TYR A 135 -10.57 -6.99 6.32
C TYR A 135 -11.44 -7.79 7.29
N ASP A 136 -11.52 -9.09 7.07
CA ASP A 136 -12.24 -9.98 7.99
C ASP A 136 -11.52 -10.15 9.35
N LYS A 137 -12.13 -10.92 10.25
CA LYS A 137 -11.60 -11.19 11.60
C LYS A 137 -10.23 -11.88 11.59
N ASP A 138 -9.90 -12.54 10.51
CA ASP A 138 -8.62 -13.22 10.30
C ASP A 138 -7.59 -12.32 9.61
N GLY A 139 -7.98 -11.09 9.26
CA GLY A 139 -7.15 -10.10 8.56
C GLY A 139 -7.01 -10.36 7.07
N LYS A 140 -7.89 -11.19 6.49
CA LYS A 140 -7.96 -11.43 5.06
C LYS A 140 -8.68 -10.27 4.39
N GLU A 141 -8.04 -9.72 3.36
CA GLU A 141 -8.60 -8.62 2.58
C GLU A 141 -9.76 -9.09 1.71
N SER A 142 -10.84 -8.33 1.74
CA SER A 142 -12.01 -8.45 0.87
C SER A 142 -12.22 -7.16 0.10
N SER A 143 -12.69 -7.25 -1.14
CA SER A 143 -12.96 -6.06 -1.95
C SER A 143 -14.31 -6.16 -2.64
N THR A 144 -15.06 -5.05 -2.61
CA THR A 144 -16.36 -4.92 -3.28
C THR A 144 -16.28 -3.85 -4.37
N ASN A 145 -16.63 -4.22 -5.59
CA ASN A 145 -16.61 -3.31 -6.73
C ASN A 145 -17.99 -2.62 -6.86
N LEU A 146 -18.01 -1.31 -6.64
CA LEU A 146 -19.20 -0.46 -6.76
C LEU A 146 -19.21 0.41 -8.02
N THR A 147 -18.41 0.08 -9.02
CA THR A 147 -18.22 0.91 -10.21
C THR A 147 -19.52 1.12 -11.00
N GLU A 148 -20.27 0.06 -11.28
CA GLU A 148 -21.54 0.16 -12.01
C GLU A 148 -22.57 1.04 -11.26
N PHE A 149 -22.70 0.81 -9.95
CA PHE A 149 -23.54 1.62 -9.08
C PHE A 149 -23.13 3.09 -9.11
N ALA A 150 -21.83 3.37 -8.99
CA ALA A 150 -21.31 4.73 -8.99
C ALA A 150 -21.56 5.44 -10.32
N PHE A 151 -21.31 4.78 -11.46
CA PHE A 151 -21.58 5.35 -12.78
C PHE A 151 -23.07 5.57 -13.05
N GLY A 152 -23.93 4.69 -12.52
CA GLY A 152 -25.38 4.81 -12.66
C GLY A 152 -25.97 6.00 -11.89
N TYR A 153 -25.43 6.32 -10.71
CA TYR A 153 -26.11 7.25 -9.80
C TYR A 153 -25.32 8.50 -9.40
N ALA A 154 -24.01 8.49 -9.42
CA ALA A 154 -23.23 9.59 -8.85
C ALA A 154 -23.53 10.96 -9.47
N ARG A 155 -23.81 11.01 -10.78
CA ARG A 155 -24.14 12.24 -11.49
C ARG A 155 -25.64 12.51 -11.55
N THR A 156 -26.46 11.48 -11.78
CA THR A 156 -27.89 11.60 -12.07
C THR A 156 -28.74 11.64 -10.81
N ALA A 157 -28.33 10.95 -9.75
CA ALA A 157 -29.04 10.85 -8.48
C ALA A 157 -28.05 10.84 -7.29
N PRO A 158 -27.36 11.98 -7.01
CA PRO A 158 -26.28 12.05 -6.02
C PRO A 158 -26.69 11.59 -4.61
N ASN A 159 -27.92 11.88 -4.20
CA ASN A 159 -28.43 11.47 -2.89
C ASN A 159 -28.58 9.95 -2.81
N LYS A 160 -29.06 9.30 -3.88
CA LYS A 160 -29.15 7.84 -3.96
C LYS A 160 -27.76 7.20 -3.96
N PHE A 161 -26.81 7.79 -4.68
CA PHE A 161 -25.42 7.35 -4.67
C PHE A 161 -24.81 7.42 -3.27
N LYS A 162 -24.96 8.58 -2.58
CA LYS A 162 -24.43 8.75 -1.22
C LYS A 162 -25.07 7.80 -0.21
N ALA A 163 -26.39 7.59 -0.30
CA ALA A 163 -27.09 6.67 0.59
C ALA A 163 -26.59 5.21 0.43
N GLY A 164 -26.54 4.71 -0.80
CA GLY A 164 -26.06 3.34 -1.05
C GLY A 164 -24.58 3.15 -0.72
N LEU A 165 -23.72 4.13 -1.01
CA LEU A 165 -22.32 4.08 -0.62
C LEU A 165 -22.16 4.11 0.90
N SER A 166 -22.95 4.91 1.62
CA SER A 166 -22.96 4.97 3.08
C SER A 166 -23.42 3.66 3.71
N GLU A 167 -24.43 3.00 3.14
CA GLU A 167 -24.89 1.69 3.59
C GLU A 167 -23.75 0.66 3.55
N GLN A 168 -23.06 0.55 2.42
CA GLN A 168 -21.93 -0.37 2.24
C GLN A 168 -20.76 -0.08 3.19
N ILE A 169 -20.40 1.20 3.34
CA ILE A 169 -19.33 1.59 4.29
C ILE A 169 -19.72 1.25 5.72
N SER A 170 -20.98 1.52 6.12
CA SER A 170 -21.45 1.25 7.47
C SER A 170 -21.50 -0.24 7.79
N GLU A 171 -21.88 -1.07 6.83
CA GLU A 171 -21.85 -2.52 6.94
C GLU A 171 -20.43 -3.03 7.20
N MET A 172 -19.46 -2.56 6.42
CA MET A 172 -18.05 -2.94 6.57
C MET A 172 -17.43 -2.46 7.90
N LEU A 173 -17.84 -1.29 8.39
CA LEU A 173 -17.34 -0.75 9.67
C LEU A 173 -17.90 -1.49 10.90
N ASN A 174 -19.01 -2.22 10.75
CA ASN A 174 -19.69 -2.93 11.84
C ASN A 174 -19.38 -4.45 11.88
N ASN A 175 -18.65 -4.97 10.90
CA ASN A 175 -18.18 -6.36 10.85
C ASN A 175 -16.94 -6.59 11.72
#